data_784513c2187d85494f4442b9175c50af
#
_entry.id   784513c2187d85494f4442b9175c50af
#
_cell.length_a   1.000
_cell.length_b   1.000
_cell.length_c   1.000
_cell.angle_alpha   90.00
_cell.angle_beta   90.00
_cell.angle_gamma   90.00
#
_symmetry.space_group_name_H-M   'P 1'
#
loop_
_entity.id
_entity.type
_entity.pdbx_description
1 polymer ?
#
loop_
_entity_poly.entity_id
_entity_poly.type
_entity_poly.pdbx_seq_one_letter_code
_entity_poly.pdbx_strand_id
1 'polypeptide(L)'
;VTDLLLLHGLTYDHRTWDPVRAELAPGHRVLAPDLPGHGTAPRRASYSLSEVVEVIHARAEAAGLVRPVVAGHSLGAVVATAYAAVHPVSRVVNVDQVLLVGPFGTAVREAVPVLRGPHWRTVWDRMLAGMGIESLPDAARTLVETATDPRPDLLLGYWSEIIERPAEEIEAEAAARLRTITARGAGYHWVTGREPSERYLSWLRAHAPGAAVTVVPGGHFPHLADPARVARIIAG
;
A
#
# COMPACT_ATOMS: atom_id res chain seq x y z
N VAL A 1 11.24 19.52 10.03
CA VAL A 1 10.53 18.35 10.63
C VAL A 1 9.39 17.97 9.68
N THR A 2 9.35 16.76 9.19
CA THR A 2 8.29 16.26 8.30
C THR A 2 7.52 15.16 9.04
N ASP A 3 6.20 15.22 8.98
CA ASP A 3 5.33 14.18 9.50
C ASP A 3 5.20 13.06 8.47
N LEU A 4 5.45 11.82 8.87
CA LEU A 4 5.44 10.65 8.02
C LEU A 4 4.43 9.61 8.55
N LEU A 5 3.53 9.17 7.70
CA LEU A 5 2.60 8.07 7.95
C LEU A 5 2.94 6.91 7.01
N LEU A 6 3.35 5.77 7.56
CA LEU A 6 3.84 4.62 6.80
C LEU A 6 2.86 3.44 6.95
N LEU A 7 2.28 2.98 5.83
CA LEU A 7 1.22 1.97 5.80
C LEU A 7 1.71 0.69 5.10
N HIS A 8 1.70 -0.42 5.82
CA HIS A 8 2.18 -1.72 5.32
C HIS A 8 1.22 -2.41 4.35
N GLY A 9 1.68 -3.47 3.69
CA GLY A 9 0.90 -4.29 2.77
C GLY A 9 -0.06 -5.28 3.46
N LEU A 10 -0.95 -5.88 2.67
CA LEU A 10 -1.88 -6.91 3.13
C LEU A 10 -1.13 -8.09 3.75
N THR A 11 -1.62 -8.60 4.87
CA THR A 11 -1.06 -9.65 5.72
C THR A 11 0.20 -9.31 6.50
N TYR A 12 0.89 -8.22 6.16
CA TYR A 12 2.10 -7.75 6.85
C TYR A 12 1.75 -6.89 8.07
N ASP A 13 2.77 -6.39 8.76
CA ASP A 13 2.65 -5.45 9.87
C ASP A 13 3.68 -4.31 9.75
N HIS A 14 3.66 -3.38 10.72
CA HIS A 14 4.51 -2.18 10.73
C HIS A 14 6.01 -2.48 10.61
N ARG A 15 6.49 -3.67 11.01
CA ARG A 15 7.91 -4.04 10.97
C ARG A 15 8.50 -4.01 9.56
N THR A 16 7.67 -4.16 8.52
CA THR A 16 8.12 -4.03 7.13
C THR A 16 8.63 -2.62 6.80
N TRP A 17 8.34 -1.63 7.63
CA TRP A 17 8.85 -0.28 7.49
C TRP A 17 10.11 0.00 8.33
N ASP A 18 10.53 -0.90 9.22
CA ASP A 18 11.68 -0.67 10.10
C ASP A 18 13.00 -0.43 9.33
N PRO A 19 13.30 -1.13 8.22
CA PRO A 19 14.50 -0.82 7.43
C PRO A 19 14.47 0.61 6.86
N VAL A 20 13.34 1.08 6.35
CA VAL A 20 13.18 2.46 5.86
C VAL A 20 13.28 3.47 6.99
N ARG A 21 12.69 3.18 8.15
CA ARG A 21 12.74 4.05 9.34
C ARG A 21 14.16 4.23 9.86
N ALA A 22 14.98 3.19 9.79
CA ALA A 22 16.39 3.25 10.20
C ALA A 22 17.22 4.19 9.30
N GLU A 23 16.81 4.39 8.06
CA GLU A 23 17.47 5.26 7.08
C GLU A 23 16.97 6.72 7.11
N LEU A 24 15.88 6.99 7.83
CA LEU A 24 15.36 8.35 7.95
C LEU A 24 16.25 9.20 8.87
N ALA A 25 16.54 10.42 8.45
CA ALA A 25 17.29 11.36 9.27
C ALA A 25 16.56 11.67 10.58
N PRO A 26 17.28 11.99 11.66
CA PRO A 26 16.67 12.47 12.91
C PRO A 26 15.78 13.71 12.67
N GLY A 27 14.68 13.81 13.40
CA GLY A 27 13.80 14.97 13.37
C GLY A 27 12.50 14.79 12.59
N HIS A 28 12.29 13.64 11.91
CA HIS A 28 10.98 13.28 11.39
C HIS A 28 10.08 12.72 12.51
N ARG A 29 8.80 13.09 12.48
CA ARG A 29 7.79 12.43 13.31
C ARG A 29 7.16 11.30 12.48
N VAL A 30 7.46 10.06 12.84
CA VAL A 30 7.11 8.87 12.06
C VAL A 30 6.08 8.04 12.80
N LEU A 31 4.93 7.81 12.18
CA LEU A 31 3.92 6.86 12.59
C LEU A 31 3.82 5.73 11.57
N ALA A 32 4.05 4.50 12.02
CA ALA A 32 3.83 3.27 11.23
C ALA A 32 2.82 2.39 11.99
N PRO A 33 1.52 2.60 11.82
CA PRO A 33 0.52 1.81 12.54
C PRO A 33 0.27 0.48 11.83
N ASP A 34 -0.08 -0.56 12.60
CA ASP A 34 -0.69 -1.74 12.02
C ASP A 34 -2.08 -1.42 11.46
N LEU A 35 -2.36 -1.80 10.22
CA LEU A 35 -3.68 -1.68 9.64
C LEU A 35 -4.70 -2.52 10.43
N PRO A 36 -5.98 -2.17 10.48
CA PRO A 36 -7.00 -2.94 11.17
C PRO A 36 -6.90 -4.44 10.87
N GLY A 37 -6.92 -5.27 11.92
CA GLY A 37 -6.82 -6.72 11.81
C GLY A 37 -5.41 -7.29 11.61
N HIS A 38 -4.39 -6.45 11.40
CA HIS A 38 -2.99 -6.87 11.23
C HIS A 38 -2.18 -6.62 12.51
N GLY A 39 -1.07 -7.37 12.65
CA GLY A 39 -0.14 -7.20 13.76
C GLY A 39 -0.84 -7.12 15.11
N THR A 40 -0.67 -6.01 15.81
CA THR A 40 -1.31 -5.73 17.10
C THR A 40 -2.66 -5.04 17.01
N ALA A 41 -3.09 -4.63 15.81
CA ALA A 41 -4.36 -3.92 15.63
C ALA A 41 -5.57 -4.86 15.75
N PRO A 42 -6.65 -4.44 16.44
CA PRO A 42 -7.83 -5.26 16.63
C PRO A 42 -8.47 -5.70 15.30
N ARG A 43 -9.01 -6.91 15.28
CA ARG A 43 -9.88 -7.38 14.19
C ARG A 43 -11.18 -6.58 14.17
N ARG A 44 -11.76 -6.44 12.99
CA ARG A 44 -13.01 -5.71 12.77
C ARG A 44 -14.00 -6.58 12.00
N ALA A 45 -15.27 -6.21 12.08
CA ALA A 45 -16.32 -6.87 11.30
C ALA A 45 -16.26 -6.51 9.81
N SER A 46 -15.70 -5.34 9.48
CA SER A 46 -15.52 -4.86 8.12
C SER A 46 -14.12 -4.25 7.94
N TYR A 47 -13.60 -4.38 6.74
CA TYR A 47 -12.35 -3.76 6.28
C TYR A 47 -12.59 -2.93 5.02
N SER A 48 -13.76 -2.27 4.92
CA SER A 48 -14.01 -1.34 3.83
C SER A 48 -12.95 -0.24 3.80
N LEU A 49 -12.59 0.20 2.59
CA LEU A 49 -11.49 1.17 2.44
C LEU A 49 -11.76 2.46 3.21
N SER A 50 -13.01 2.94 3.23
CA SER A 50 -13.40 4.13 3.98
C SER A 50 -13.24 3.97 5.49
N GLU A 51 -13.69 2.85 6.07
CA GLU A 51 -13.53 2.60 7.51
C GLU A 51 -12.06 2.45 7.91
N VAL A 52 -11.24 1.80 7.08
CA VAL A 52 -9.80 1.69 7.32
C VAL A 52 -9.14 3.07 7.31
N VAL A 53 -9.50 3.92 6.35
CA VAL A 53 -8.99 5.31 6.26
C VAL A 53 -9.30 6.10 7.53
N GLU A 54 -10.54 6.04 8.04
CA GLU A 54 -10.92 6.78 9.26
C GLU A 54 -10.20 6.26 10.52
N VAL A 55 -9.99 4.94 10.63
CA VAL A 55 -9.20 4.37 11.73
C VAL A 55 -7.75 4.85 11.69
N ILE A 56 -7.16 4.91 10.49
CA ILE A 56 -5.79 5.41 10.32
C ILE A 56 -5.72 6.92 10.58
N HIS A 57 -6.73 7.68 10.16
CA HIS A 57 -6.79 9.10 10.42
C HIS A 57 -6.84 9.40 11.93
N ALA A 58 -7.71 8.74 12.67
CA ALA A 58 -7.78 8.90 14.12
C ALA A 58 -6.44 8.60 14.82
N ARG A 59 -5.67 7.62 14.33
CA ARG A 59 -4.32 7.33 14.85
C ARG A 59 -3.32 8.42 14.49
N ALA A 60 -3.39 8.97 13.27
CA ALA A 60 -2.54 10.06 12.83
C ALA A 60 -2.79 11.33 13.65
N GLU A 61 -4.06 11.67 13.90
CA GLU A 61 -4.46 12.79 14.77
C GLU A 61 -3.96 12.59 16.22
N ALA A 62 -4.18 11.40 16.79
CA ALA A 62 -3.72 11.07 18.16
C ALA A 62 -2.18 11.16 18.30
N ALA A 63 -1.44 10.89 17.21
CA ALA A 63 0.01 11.06 17.14
C ALA A 63 0.43 12.51 16.83
N GLY A 64 -0.52 13.41 16.62
CA GLY A 64 -0.28 14.83 16.32
C GLY A 64 0.29 15.10 14.94
N LEU A 65 0.09 14.21 13.96
CA LEU A 65 0.57 14.44 12.59
C LEU A 65 -0.27 15.52 11.90
N VAL A 66 0.42 16.46 11.22
CA VAL A 66 -0.21 17.56 10.49
C VAL A 66 0.21 17.50 9.02
N ARG A 67 -0.73 17.26 8.11
CA ARG A 67 -0.48 17.12 6.67
C ARG A 67 0.71 16.21 6.33
N PRO A 68 0.72 14.94 6.80
CA PRO A 68 1.87 14.06 6.64
C PRO A 68 2.19 13.77 5.17
N VAL A 69 3.43 13.35 4.90
CA VAL A 69 3.70 12.48 3.76
C VAL A 69 3.13 11.11 4.11
N VAL A 70 2.23 10.58 3.29
CA VAL A 70 1.66 9.26 3.49
C VAL A 70 2.30 8.29 2.51
N ALA A 71 3.13 7.39 3.01
CA ALA A 71 3.74 6.33 2.21
C ALA A 71 3.02 5.00 2.50
N GLY A 72 2.65 4.29 1.45
CA GLY A 72 2.00 3.00 1.58
C GLY A 72 2.58 1.96 0.63
N HIS A 73 2.76 0.75 1.12
CA HIS A 73 3.17 -0.41 0.33
C HIS A 73 1.96 -1.26 -0.04
N SER A 74 1.81 -1.62 -1.31
CA SER A 74 0.76 -2.54 -1.78
C SER A 74 -0.64 -2.09 -1.30
N LEU A 75 -1.39 -2.89 -0.52
CA LEU A 75 -2.64 -2.46 0.11
C LEU A 75 -2.51 -1.10 0.84
N GLY A 76 -1.41 -0.90 1.56
CA GLY A 76 -1.14 0.37 2.23
C GLY A 76 -1.10 1.57 1.27
N ALA A 77 -0.72 1.38 0.01
CA ALA A 77 -0.73 2.43 -1.01
C ALA A 77 -2.16 2.72 -1.52
N VAL A 78 -3.03 1.72 -1.56
CA VAL A 78 -4.47 1.93 -1.81
C VAL A 78 -5.06 2.77 -0.69
N VAL A 79 -4.78 2.41 0.57
CA VAL A 79 -5.22 3.17 1.76
C VAL A 79 -4.63 4.59 1.75
N ALA A 80 -3.34 4.77 1.45
CA ALA A 80 -2.69 6.07 1.37
C ALA A 80 -3.33 6.98 0.31
N THR A 81 -3.66 6.42 -0.86
CA THR A 81 -4.32 7.15 -1.94
C THR A 81 -5.75 7.55 -1.54
N ALA A 82 -6.49 6.65 -0.90
CA ALA A 82 -7.82 6.96 -0.40
C ALA A 82 -7.79 8.00 0.74
N TYR A 83 -6.86 7.86 1.67
CA TYR A 83 -6.62 8.81 2.76
C TYR A 83 -6.39 10.23 2.24
N ALA A 84 -5.48 10.39 1.28
CA ALA A 84 -5.13 11.69 0.71
C ALA A 84 -6.27 12.35 -0.09
N ALA A 85 -7.24 11.57 -0.54
CA ALA A 85 -8.43 12.11 -1.21
C ALA A 85 -9.40 12.78 -0.23
N VAL A 86 -9.40 12.40 1.06
CA VAL A 86 -10.36 12.92 2.06
C VAL A 86 -9.68 13.74 3.15
N HIS A 87 -8.45 13.41 3.55
CA HIS A 87 -7.70 14.10 4.58
C HIS A 87 -6.52 14.90 4.01
N PRO A 88 -6.08 16.00 4.67
CA PRO A 88 -4.95 16.80 4.23
C PRO A 88 -3.64 16.03 4.32
N VAL A 89 -2.88 16.01 3.22
CA VAL A 89 -1.53 15.45 3.14
C VAL A 89 -0.60 16.43 2.40
N SER A 90 0.70 16.30 2.58
CA SER A 90 1.68 17.01 1.77
C SER A 90 1.99 16.26 0.48
N ARG A 91 2.06 14.92 0.55
CA ARG A 91 2.39 14.05 -0.57
C ARG A 91 1.95 12.61 -0.28
N VAL A 92 1.65 11.86 -1.34
CA VAL A 92 1.50 10.40 -1.32
C VAL A 92 2.72 9.76 -1.95
N VAL A 93 3.27 8.73 -1.29
CA VAL A 93 4.28 7.83 -1.88
C VAL A 93 3.66 6.44 -1.96
N ASN A 94 3.26 6.07 -3.17
CA ASN A 94 2.72 4.74 -3.48
C ASN A 94 3.88 3.80 -3.78
N VAL A 95 4.10 2.80 -2.92
CA VAL A 95 5.15 1.81 -3.08
C VAL A 95 4.58 0.52 -3.65
N ASP A 96 4.87 0.30 -4.90
CA ASP A 96 4.58 -0.89 -5.73
C ASP A 96 3.11 -1.32 -5.77
N GLN A 97 2.21 -0.35 -5.91
CA GLN A 97 0.80 -0.64 -6.16
C GLN A 97 0.29 -0.01 -7.44
N VAL A 98 -0.14 -0.85 -8.36
CA VAL A 98 -0.93 -0.45 -9.53
C VAL A 98 -2.39 -0.28 -9.10
N LEU A 99 -3.00 0.86 -9.41
CA LEU A 99 -4.38 1.18 -9.02
C LEU A 99 -5.43 0.67 -10.01
N LEU A 100 -5.01 0.11 -11.14
CA LEU A 100 -5.87 -0.62 -12.06
C LEU A 100 -6.03 -2.06 -11.57
N VAL A 101 -7.26 -2.48 -11.30
CA VAL A 101 -7.54 -3.78 -10.66
C VAL A 101 -7.94 -4.89 -11.63
N GLY A 102 -8.21 -4.57 -12.90
CA GLY A 102 -8.79 -5.50 -13.88
C GLY A 102 -8.31 -6.95 -13.82
N PRO A 103 -7.07 -7.29 -14.27
CA PRO A 103 -6.60 -8.68 -14.25
C PRO A 103 -6.48 -9.26 -12.85
N PHE A 104 -6.02 -8.47 -11.87
CA PHE A 104 -5.93 -8.87 -10.47
C PHE A 104 -7.32 -9.17 -9.89
N GLY A 105 -8.29 -8.29 -10.14
CA GLY A 105 -9.66 -8.46 -9.67
C GLY A 105 -10.32 -9.71 -10.26
N THR A 106 -10.05 -10.03 -11.52
CA THR A 106 -10.50 -11.29 -12.13
C THR A 106 -9.93 -12.48 -11.40
N ALA A 107 -8.60 -12.52 -11.20
CA ALA A 107 -7.94 -13.62 -10.48
C ALA A 107 -8.45 -13.77 -9.04
N VAL A 108 -8.70 -12.66 -8.32
CA VAL A 108 -9.26 -12.69 -6.96
C VAL A 108 -10.67 -13.29 -6.96
N ARG A 109 -11.55 -12.85 -7.87
CA ARG A 109 -12.93 -13.38 -7.96
C ARG A 109 -12.95 -14.88 -8.28
N GLU A 110 -12.11 -15.33 -9.19
CA GLU A 110 -11.95 -16.75 -9.52
C GLU A 110 -11.44 -17.57 -8.32
N ALA A 111 -10.61 -16.97 -7.48
CA ALA A 111 -10.06 -17.63 -6.29
C ALA A 111 -11.01 -17.68 -5.09
N VAL A 112 -12.11 -16.93 -5.08
CA VAL A 112 -13.05 -16.83 -3.93
C VAL A 112 -13.51 -18.21 -3.40
N PRO A 113 -13.90 -19.20 -4.23
CA PRO A 113 -14.30 -20.51 -3.72
C PRO A 113 -13.17 -21.20 -2.94
N VAL A 114 -11.92 -21.08 -3.37
CA VAL A 114 -10.75 -21.64 -2.68
C VAL A 114 -10.44 -20.85 -1.42
N LEU A 115 -10.50 -19.50 -1.46
CA LEU A 115 -10.26 -18.62 -0.32
C LEU A 115 -11.24 -18.87 0.83
N ARG A 116 -12.49 -19.27 0.53
CA ARG A 116 -13.50 -19.63 1.53
C ARG A 116 -13.38 -21.05 2.04
N GLY A 117 -12.54 -21.87 1.44
CA GLY A 117 -12.34 -23.27 1.76
C GLY A 117 -11.08 -23.56 2.60
N PRO A 118 -10.83 -24.81 2.95
CA PRO A 118 -9.68 -25.22 3.76
C PRO A 118 -8.33 -25.02 3.05
N HIS A 119 -8.33 -24.88 1.74
CA HIS A 119 -7.13 -24.72 0.92
C HIS A 119 -6.79 -23.26 0.57
N TRP A 120 -7.37 -22.28 1.26
CA TRP A 120 -7.18 -20.86 1.01
C TRP A 120 -5.69 -20.44 0.93
N ARG A 121 -4.84 -21.11 1.71
CA ARG A 121 -3.40 -20.82 1.77
C ARG A 121 -2.72 -20.98 0.41
N THR A 122 -3.18 -21.92 -0.43
CA THR A 122 -2.60 -22.13 -1.77
C THR A 122 -2.75 -20.92 -2.70
N VAL A 123 -3.80 -20.13 -2.51
CA VAL A 123 -3.99 -18.87 -3.26
C VAL A 123 -2.94 -17.86 -2.85
N TRP A 124 -2.75 -17.68 -1.54
CA TRP A 124 -1.74 -16.75 -1.01
C TRP A 124 -0.32 -17.17 -1.40
N ASP A 125 0.04 -18.43 -1.23
CA ASP A 125 1.39 -18.94 -1.56
C ASP A 125 1.71 -18.77 -3.05
N ARG A 126 0.71 -18.94 -3.94
CA ARG A 126 0.87 -18.66 -5.37
C ARG A 126 1.11 -17.18 -5.66
N MET A 127 0.42 -16.29 -4.95
CA MET A 127 0.65 -14.84 -5.08
C MET A 127 2.04 -14.46 -4.59
N LEU A 128 2.48 -14.99 -3.44
CA LEU A 128 3.82 -14.75 -2.91
C LEU A 128 4.91 -15.16 -3.90
N ALA A 129 4.77 -16.31 -4.55
CA ALA A 129 5.73 -16.79 -5.55
C ALA A 129 5.92 -15.81 -6.72
N GLY A 130 4.94 -14.96 -7.02
CA GLY A 130 5.04 -13.91 -8.04
C GLY A 130 5.62 -12.59 -7.58
N MET A 131 5.91 -12.43 -6.29
CA MET A 131 6.33 -11.14 -5.70
C MET A 131 7.83 -10.85 -5.81
N GLY A 132 8.66 -11.82 -6.23
CA GLY A 132 10.11 -11.62 -6.42
C GLY A 132 10.90 -11.63 -5.11
N ILE A 133 10.41 -12.33 -4.08
CA ILE A 133 11.02 -12.39 -2.74
C ILE A 133 12.43 -12.99 -2.80
N GLU A 134 12.66 -13.92 -3.71
CA GLU A 134 13.95 -14.59 -3.91
C GLU A 134 15.10 -13.64 -4.29
N SER A 135 14.77 -12.49 -4.88
CA SER A 135 15.75 -11.46 -5.27
C SER A 135 16.10 -10.47 -4.14
N LEU A 136 15.41 -10.56 -3.01
CA LEU A 136 15.66 -9.67 -1.87
C LEU A 136 16.94 -10.06 -1.09
N PRO A 137 17.60 -9.12 -0.41
CA PRO A 137 18.62 -9.42 0.58
C PRO A 137 18.08 -10.35 1.69
N ASP A 138 18.95 -11.18 2.29
CA ASP A 138 18.57 -12.18 3.29
C ASP A 138 17.75 -11.61 4.44
N ALA A 139 18.19 -10.49 5.00
CA ALA A 139 17.44 -9.81 6.08
C ALA A 139 16.05 -9.37 5.65
N ALA A 140 15.87 -8.91 4.41
CA ALA A 140 14.58 -8.53 3.87
C ALA A 140 13.68 -9.75 3.64
N ARG A 141 14.23 -10.86 3.14
CA ARG A 141 13.48 -12.14 3.03
C ARG A 141 12.99 -12.61 4.38
N THR A 142 13.87 -12.65 5.38
CA THR A 142 13.48 -13.01 6.76
C THR A 142 12.38 -12.12 7.28
N LEU A 143 12.42 -10.82 7.00
CA LEU A 143 11.38 -9.89 7.42
C LEU A 143 10.05 -10.15 6.71
N VAL A 144 10.06 -10.42 5.40
CA VAL A 144 8.84 -10.82 4.65
C VAL A 144 8.22 -12.08 5.23
N GLU A 145 9.02 -13.04 5.68
CA GLU A 145 8.55 -14.30 6.27
C GLU A 145 8.02 -14.15 7.69
N THR A 146 8.59 -13.23 8.48
CA THR A 146 8.31 -13.10 9.93
C THR A 146 7.36 -11.96 10.30
N ALA A 147 7.24 -10.95 9.44
CA ALA A 147 6.32 -9.81 9.63
C ALA A 147 4.99 -10.02 8.90
N THR A 148 4.54 -11.27 8.76
CA THR A 148 3.31 -11.61 8.05
C THR A 148 2.46 -12.60 8.84
N ASP A 149 1.12 -12.41 8.78
CA ASP A 149 0.11 -13.30 9.33
C ASP A 149 -1.05 -13.45 8.33
N PRO A 150 -0.85 -14.23 7.24
CA PRO A 150 -1.88 -14.41 6.24
C PRO A 150 -3.06 -15.21 6.81
N ARG A 151 -4.26 -14.66 6.63
CA ARG A 151 -5.52 -15.26 7.10
C ARG A 151 -6.63 -15.02 6.07
N PRO A 152 -7.56 -15.97 5.93
CA PRO A 152 -8.65 -15.84 4.97
C PRO A 152 -9.59 -14.66 5.28
N ASP A 153 -9.80 -14.33 6.56
CA ASP A 153 -10.62 -13.18 6.96
C ASP A 153 -10.01 -11.84 6.50
N LEU A 154 -8.69 -11.70 6.53
CA LEU A 154 -8.01 -10.52 6.00
C LEU A 154 -8.10 -10.45 4.46
N LEU A 155 -7.80 -11.57 3.78
CA LEU A 155 -7.85 -11.63 2.32
C LEU A 155 -9.25 -11.30 1.79
N LEU A 156 -10.28 -12.01 2.30
CA LEU A 156 -11.66 -11.78 1.90
C LEU A 156 -12.18 -10.41 2.31
N GLY A 157 -11.82 -9.92 3.48
CA GLY A 157 -12.28 -8.64 3.99
C GLY A 157 -11.71 -7.45 3.25
N TYR A 158 -10.38 -7.40 3.02
CA TYR A 158 -9.74 -6.30 2.28
C TYR A 158 -9.97 -6.36 0.77
N TRP A 159 -10.30 -7.53 0.24
CA TRP A 159 -10.67 -7.68 -1.18
C TRP A 159 -12.18 -7.64 -1.42
N SER A 160 -13.01 -7.38 -0.39
CA SER A 160 -14.47 -7.40 -0.53
C SER A 160 -14.96 -6.51 -1.67
N GLU A 161 -14.46 -5.28 -1.78
CA GLU A 161 -14.83 -4.38 -2.88
C GLU A 161 -14.42 -4.93 -4.24
N ILE A 162 -13.24 -5.56 -4.35
CA ILE A 162 -12.75 -6.19 -5.60
C ILE A 162 -13.61 -7.41 -5.96
N ILE A 163 -14.10 -8.14 -4.96
CA ILE A 163 -14.95 -9.34 -5.13
C ILE A 163 -16.35 -8.93 -5.59
N GLU A 164 -16.91 -7.87 -4.99
CA GLU A 164 -18.33 -7.53 -5.09
C GLU A 164 -18.63 -6.48 -6.16
N ARG A 165 -17.63 -5.69 -6.59
CA ARG A 165 -17.82 -4.54 -7.48
C ARG A 165 -17.14 -4.73 -8.83
N PRO A 166 -17.66 -4.13 -9.91
CA PRO A 166 -16.99 -4.08 -11.21
C PRO A 166 -15.62 -3.39 -11.12
N ALA A 167 -14.65 -3.89 -11.87
CA ALA A 167 -13.29 -3.30 -11.89
C ALA A 167 -13.32 -1.84 -12.35
N GLU A 168 -14.17 -1.54 -13.32
CA GLU A 168 -14.33 -0.21 -13.91
C GLU A 168 -14.76 0.84 -12.89
N GLU A 169 -15.63 0.47 -11.94
CA GLU A 169 -16.06 1.37 -10.86
C GLU A 169 -14.91 1.67 -9.90
N ILE A 170 -14.17 0.64 -9.49
CA ILE A 170 -13.02 0.78 -8.58
C ILE A 170 -11.92 1.63 -9.24
N GLU A 171 -11.65 1.39 -10.51
CA GLU A 171 -10.67 2.14 -11.31
C GLU A 171 -11.09 3.61 -11.52
N ALA A 172 -12.38 3.85 -11.74
CA ALA A 172 -12.93 5.21 -11.85
C ALA A 172 -12.81 5.99 -10.52
N GLU A 173 -13.06 5.32 -9.39
CA GLU A 173 -12.84 5.92 -8.06
C GLU A 173 -11.36 6.20 -7.80
N ALA A 174 -10.45 5.28 -8.14
CA ALA A 174 -9.01 5.50 -8.02
C ALA A 174 -8.56 6.71 -8.85
N ALA A 175 -9.07 6.84 -10.08
CA ALA A 175 -8.85 8.00 -10.94
C ALA A 175 -9.39 9.30 -10.31
N ALA A 176 -10.59 9.26 -9.72
CA ALA A 176 -11.18 10.42 -9.04
C ALA A 176 -10.35 10.84 -7.81
N ARG A 177 -9.84 9.89 -7.03
CA ARG A 177 -8.95 10.14 -5.89
C ARG A 177 -7.66 10.82 -6.32
N LEU A 178 -7.01 10.34 -7.40
CA LEU A 178 -5.80 10.97 -7.95
C LEU A 178 -6.05 12.40 -8.40
N ARG A 179 -7.16 12.67 -9.11
CA ARG A 179 -7.54 14.05 -9.48
C ARG A 179 -7.77 14.95 -8.27
N THR A 180 -8.42 14.43 -7.22
CA THR A 180 -8.64 15.16 -5.96
C THR A 180 -7.33 15.51 -5.27
N ILE A 181 -6.38 14.56 -5.19
CA ILE A 181 -5.04 14.77 -4.61
C ILE A 181 -4.32 15.87 -5.37
N THR A 182 -4.31 15.81 -6.71
CA THR A 182 -3.70 16.82 -7.58
C THR A 182 -4.36 18.20 -7.40
N ALA A 183 -5.69 18.26 -7.38
CA ALA A 183 -6.44 19.52 -7.20
C ALA A 183 -6.18 20.17 -5.83
N ARG A 184 -5.86 19.38 -4.81
CA ARG A 184 -5.47 19.86 -3.47
C ARG A 184 -3.98 20.31 -3.39
N GLY A 185 -3.23 20.20 -4.48
CA GLY A 185 -1.82 20.55 -4.53
C GLY A 185 -0.90 19.57 -3.80
N ALA A 186 -1.37 18.38 -3.47
CA ALA A 186 -0.54 17.33 -2.88
C ALA A 186 0.23 16.58 -3.96
N GLY A 187 1.52 16.29 -3.70
CA GLY A 187 2.35 15.49 -4.61
C GLY A 187 1.92 14.03 -4.64
N TYR A 188 2.16 13.37 -5.78
CA TYR A 188 2.01 11.93 -5.90
C TYR A 188 3.28 11.31 -6.48
N HIS A 189 3.84 10.31 -5.82
CA HIS A 189 5.04 9.60 -6.27
C HIS A 189 4.77 8.10 -6.27
N TRP A 190 4.89 7.48 -7.44
CA TRP A 190 4.83 6.02 -7.56
C TRP A 190 6.23 5.44 -7.61
N VAL A 191 6.56 4.63 -6.63
CA VAL A 191 7.79 3.84 -6.57
C VAL A 191 7.43 2.41 -6.97
N THR A 192 8.05 1.88 -8.00
CA THR A 192 7.79 0.52 -8.49
C THR A 192 9.04 -0.34 -8.47
N GLY A 193 8.90 -1.62 -8.16
CA GLY A 193 10.00 -2.58 -8.16
C GLY A 193 10.35 -3.17 -9.53
N ARG A 194 9.57 -2.86 -10.56
CA ARG A 194 9.69 -3.37 -11.92
C ARG A 194 9.45 -2.24 -12.93
N GLU A 195 9.90 -2.44 -14.17
CA GLU A 195 9.57 -1.52 -15.25
C GLU A 195 8.05 -1.38 -15.43
N PRO A 196 7.53 -0.15 -15.42
CA PRO A 196 6.10 0.09 -15.56
C PRO A 196 5.60 -0.17 -16.98
N SER A 197 4.36 -0.63 -17.10
CA SER A 197 3.71 -0.71 -18.43
C SER A 197 3.30 0.68 -18.92
N GLU A 198 3.44 0.93 -20.22
CA GLU A 198 2.99 2.18 -20.87
C GLU A 198 1.49 2.44 -20.63
N ARG A 199 0.67 1.38 -20.59
CA ARG A 199 -0.77 1.49 -20.27
C ARG A 199 -0.98 2.15 -18.90
N TYR A 200 -0.28 1.70 -17.88
CA TYR A 200 -0.44 2.26 -16.53
C TYR A 200 0.17 3.66 -16.41
N LEU A 201 1.33 3.90 -17.02
CA LEU A 201 1.94 5.23 -17.05
C LEU A 201 1.02 6.27 -17.71
N SER A 202 0.43 5.93 -18.84
CA SER A 202 -0.52 6.80 -19.55
C SER A 202 -1.75 7.09 -18.69
N TRP A 203 -2.31 6.06 -18.04
CA TRP A 203 -3.44 6.22 -17.14
C TRP A 203 -3.08 7.08 -15.92
N LEU A 204 -1.93 6.84 -15.28
CA LEU A 204 -1.48 7.62 -14.12
C LEU A 204 -1.29 9.10 -14.49
N ARG A 205 -0.61 9.38 -15.60
CA ARG A 205 -0.39 10.75 -16.09
C ARG A 205 -1.69 11.47 -16.45
N ALA A 206 -2.68 10.76 -16.95
CA ALA A 206 -4.00 11.34 -17.26
C ALA A 206 -4.75 11.81 -16.01
N HIS A 207 -4.52 11.19 -14.85
CA HIS A 207 -5.25 11.48 -13.62
C HIS A 207 -4.40 12.18 -12.54
N ALA A 208 -3.07 12.12 -12.65
CA ALA A 208 -2.11 12.83 -11.84
C ALA A 208 -0.92 13.30 -12.72
N PRO A 209 -1.10 14.38 -13.52
CA PRO A 209 -0.10 14.81 -14.51
C PRO A 209 1.29 15.11 -13.93
N GLY A 210 1.35 15.53 -12.67
CA GLY A 210 2.59 15.82 -11.93
C GLY A 210 3.15 14.63 -11.15
N ALA A 211 2.62 13.42 -11.33
CA ALA A 211 3.10 12.26 -10.60
C ALA A 211 4.55 11.92 -10.98
N ALA A 212 5.42 11.83 -9.97
CA ALA A 212 6.74 11.26 -10.14
C ALA A 212 6.67 9.74 -10.20
N VAL A 213 7.56 9.13 -10.99
CA VAL A 213 7.70 7.67 -11.08
C VAL A 213 9.16 7.32 -10.90
N THR A 214 9.46 6.38 -10.01
CA THR A 214 10.82 5.90 -9.79
C THR A 214 10.84 4.37 -9.74
N VAL A 215 11.70 3.76 -10.56
CA VAL A 215 11.97 2.32 -10.48
C VAL A 215 13.07 2.08 -9.43
N VAL A 216 12.73 1.29 -8.43
CA VAL A 216 13.66 0.77 -7.41
C VAL A 216 13.58 -0.74 -7.47
N PRO A 217 14.52 -1.44 -8.13
CA PRO A 217 14.46 -2.89 -8.29
C PRO A 217 14.29 -3.61 -6.95
N GLY A 218 13.41 -4.62 -6.90
CA GLY A 218 13.12 -5.35 -5.66
C GLY A 218 11.77 -6.09 -5.71
N GLY A 219 11.27 -6.36 -6.92
CA GLY A 219 9.97 -7.03 -7.10
C GLY A 219 8.85 -6.24 -6.46
N HIS A 220 8.03 -6.91 -5.65
CA HIS A 220 6.93 -6.26 -4.93
C HIS A 220 7.38 -5.50 -3.67
N PHE A 221 8.67 -5.56 -3.30
CA PHE A 221 9.19 -5.00 -2.05
C PHE A 221 10.35 -4.01 -2.25
N PRO A 222 10.22 -2.97 -3.08
CA PRO A 222 11.31 -2.04 -3.33
C PRO A 222 11.81 -1.34 -2.05
N HIS A 223 10.93 -1.12 -1.05
CA HIS A 223 11.27 -0.53 0.24
C HIS A 223 12.10 -1.44 1.15
N LEU A 224 12.10 -2.75 0.89
CA LEU A 224 12.95 -3.72 1.59
C LEU A 224 14.24 -4.03 0.79
N ALA A 225 14.18 -3.88 -0.53
CA ALA A 225 15.35 -4.11 -1.40
C ALA A 225 16.36 -2.96 -1.31
N ASP A 226 15.89 -1.70 -1.28
CA ASP A 226 16.72 -0.50 -1.13
C ASP A 226 16.03 0.51 -0.19
N PRO A 227 16.06 0.23 1.12
CA PRO A 227 15.39 1.08 2.11
C PRO A 227 15.95 2.50 2.15
N ALA A 228 17.24 2.68 1.93
CA ALA A 228 17.88 4.00 1.92
C ALA A 228 17.36 4.87 0.77
N ARG A 229 17.18 4.30 -0.42
CA ARG A 229 16.62 5.01 -1.57
C ARG A 229 15.17 5.39 -1.34
N VAL A 230 14.36 4.46 -0.81
CA VAL A 230 12.95 4.72 -0.53
C VAL A 230 12.80 5.73 0.61
N ALA A 231 13.64 5.68 1.65
CA ALA A 231 13.67 6.69 2.71
C ALA A 231 13.92 8.10 2.15
N ARG A 232 14.91 8.27 1.25
CA ARG A 232 15.15 9.57 0.58
C ARG A 232 13.94 10.05 -0.23
N ILE A 233 13.25 9.15 -0.93
CA ILE A 233 12.05 9.49 -1.68
C ILE A 233 10.92 9.95 -0.72
N ILE A 234 10.77 9.29 0.42
CA ILE A 234 9.75 9.62 1.42
C ILE A 234 10.07 10.93 2.13
N ALA A 235 11.33 11.18 2.46
CA ALA A 235 11.75 12.39 3.17
C ALA A 235 11.69 13.66 2.30
N GLY A 236 11.87 13.54 0.98
CA GLY A 236 11.80 14.65 0.00
C GLY A 236 13.16 15.08 -0.46
#